data_c704c998734030916084694f97d5a853
#
_entry.id   c704c998734030916084694f97d5a853
#
_cell.length_a   1.000
_cell.length_b   1.000
_cell.length_c   1.000
_cell.angle_alpha   90.00
_cell.angle_beta   90.00
_cell.angle_gamma   90.00
#
_symmetry.space_group_name_H-M   'P 1'
#
loop_
_entity.id
_entity.type
_entity.pdbx_description
1 polymer ?
#
loop_
_entity_poly.entity_id
_entity_poly.type
_entity_poly.pdbx_seq_one_letter_code
_entity_poly.pdbx_strand_id
1 'polypeptide(L)'
;MDTHSYLSLCTGAGGLDLGVINGSSGTAIPVCYVERELTSCAVLGSNIQQGTLPDAPIWSDLTTFDFRQWDGVEGLVGGYPCQPFSTAGAKLGHLDTEKHLFPYIEAGIKAIRPVWCFFENVANHLSLGFDVVAQSLHRLGFEVTATLVRASDVGASHKRERLFILAHSASERSQRDGHKRIASEDGWQEPAGHIGSSRGPLGHYPPSPTDSRWNGVPERLHPSKVKSEFHRLDDGMGRKLDLSRADRLRIAGNGVVPDQAAFAWQELWAEMLDS
;
A
#
# COMPACT_ATOMS: atom_id res chain seq x y z
N MET A 1 -12.73 -19.57 -5.00
CA MET A 1 -11.87 -18.51 -5.56
C MET A 1 -10.45 -18.88 -5.21
N ASP A 2 -9.57 -18.89 -6.18
CA ASP A 2 -8.17 -19.17 -5.92
C ASP A 2 -7.56 -18.01 -5.17
N THR A 3 -6.81 -18.31 -4.11
CA THR A 3 -6.12 -17.29 -3.30
C THR A 3 -4.70 -17.10 -3.81
N HIS A 4 -4.25 -15.87 -3.86
CA HIS A 4 -2.92 -15.46 -4.30
C HIS A 4 -2.08 -15.06 -3.09
N SER A 5 -1.02 -15.79 -2.83
CA SER A 5 -0.13 -15.49 -1.69
C SER A 5 0.84 -14.36 -2.03
N TYR A 6 1.14 -13.51 -1.04
CA TYR A 6 2.16 -12.48 -1.19
C TYR A 6 3.01 -12.25 0.07
N LEU A 7 4.20 -11.71 -0.13
CA LEU A 7 5.06 -11.19 0.94
C LEU A 7 4.82 -9.68 1.10
N SER A 8 4.62 -9.23 2.33
CA SER A 8 4.51 -7.81 2.66
C SER A 8 5.84 -7.29 3.20
N LEU A 9 6.41 -6.29 2.52
CA LEU A 9 7.73 -5.74 2.78
C LEU A 9 7.63 -4.28 3.24
N CYS A 10 8.35 -3.91 4.29
CA CYS A 10 8.21 -2.60 4.93
C CYS A 10 6.75 -2.34 5.30
N THR A 11 6.14 -3.31 5.95
CA THR A 11 4.70 -3.45 6.15
C THR A 11 4.07 -2.27 6.88
N GLY A 12 4.83 -1.61 7.76
CA GLY A 12 4.28 -0.58 8.64
C GLY A 12 3.20 -1.15 9.57
N ALA A 13 2.07 -0.47 9.66
CA ALA A 13 0.91 -0.92 10.43
C ALA A 13 -0.01 -1.89 9.66
N GLY A 14 0.31 -2.23 8.40
CA GLY A 14 -0.49 -3.11 7.54
C GLY A 14 -1.59 -2.40 6.75
N GLY A 15 -1.52 -1.06 6.62
CA GLY A 15 -2.52 -0.31 5.87
C GLY A 15 -2.53 -0.62 4.37
N LEU A 16 -1.34 -0.81 3.77
CA LEU A 16 -1.22 -1.22 2.37
C LEU A 16 -1.79 -2.63 2.17
N ASP A 17 -1.50 -3.54 3.09
CA ASP A 17 -2.00 -4.92 3.06
C ASP A 17 -3.52 -4.98 3.14
N LEU A 18 -4.11 -4.24 4.07
CA LEU A 18 -5.57 -4.16 4.19
C LEU A 18 -6.20 -3.61 2.90
N GLY A 19 -5.53 -2.64 2.26
CA GLY A 19 -5.94 -2.11 0.96
C GLY A 19 -5.91 -3.17 -0.14
N VAL A 20 -4.84 -3.94 -0.24
CA VAL A 20 -4.70 -5.03 -1.21
C VAL A 20 -5.75 -6.13 -0.97
N ILE A 21 -5.95 -6.54 0.29
CA ILE A 21 -6.99 -7.52 0.66
C ILE A 21 -8.38 -7.04 0.24
N ASN A 22 -8.72 -5.79 0.56
CA ASN A 22 -10.01 -5.22 0.20
C ASN A 22 -10.15 -5.04 -1.32
N GLY A 23 -9.12 -4.51 -1.99
CA GLY A 23 -9.10 -4.29 -3.43
C GLY A 23 -9.20 -5.58 -4.24
N SER A 24 -8.61 -6.66 -3.75
CA SER A 24 -8.68 -8.01 -4.35
C SER A 24 -9.91 -8.81 -3.92
N SER A 25 -10.85 -8.23 -3.18
CA SER A 25 -12.01 -8.94 -2.61
C SER A 25 -11.61 -10.16 -1.76
N GLY A 26 -10.47 -10.07 -1.07
CA GLY A 26 -9.96 -11.11 -0.17
C GLY A 26 -9.22 -12.25 -0.88
N THR A 27 -8.93 -12.15 -2.17
CA THR A 27 -8.19 -13.21 -2.89
C THR A 27 -6.68 -13.09 -2.71
N ALA A 28 -6.11 -11.89 -2.50
CA ALA A 28 -4.71 -11.71 -2.19
C ALA A 28 -4.49 -11.76 -0.66
N ILE A 29 -3.62 -12.69 -0.19
CA ILE A 29 -3.41 -12.97 1.22
C ILE A 29 -1.91 -12.91 1.56
N PRO A 30 -1.49 -12.10 2.57
CA PRO A 30 -0.11 -12.09 3.04
C PRO A 30 0.25 -13.41 3.72
N VAL A 31 1.43 -13.94 3.42
CA VAL A 31 1.99 -15.14 4.07
C VAL A 31 3.15 -14.83 5.00
N CYS A 32 3.69 -13.61 4.92
CA CYS A 32 4.69 -13.07 5.85
C CYS A 32 4.69 -11.55 5.78
N TYR A 33 4.89 -10.91 6.91
CA TYR A 33 5.12 -9.49 7.05
C TYR A 33 6.59 -9.23 7.38
N VAL A 34 7.18 -8.20 6.78
CA VAL A 34 8.55 -7.78 7.08
C VAL A 34 8.53 -6.32 7.54
N GLU A 35 8.74 -6.10 8.85
CA GLU A 35 8.70 -4.77 9.46
C GLU A 35 9.75 -4.65 10.56
N ARG A 36 10.55 -3.58 10.53
CA ARG A 36 11.66 -3.37 11.48
C ARG A 36 11.28 -2.48 12.64
N GLU A 37 10.37 -1.56 12.44
CA GLU A 37 10.02 -0.53 13.41
C GLU A 37 9.13 -1.14 14.51
N LEU A 38 9.62 -1.13 15.76
CA LEU A 38 8.97 -1.81 16.88
C LEU A 38 7.53 -1.35 17.13
N THR A 39 7.28 -0.05 17.00
CA THR A 39 5.92 0.50 17.19
C THR A 39 4.98 0.04 16.09
N SER A 40 5.45 0.00 14.85
CA SER A 40 4.70 -0.54 13.71
C SER A 40 4.44 -2.04 13.89
N CYS A 41 5.44 -2.82 14.32
CA CYS A 41 5.26 -4.24 14.66
C CYS A 41 4.21 -4.45 15.75
N ALA A 42 4.17 -3.60 16.79
CA ALA A 42 3.18 -3.70 17.86
C ALA A 42 1.76 -3.44 17.34
N VAL A 43 1.58 -2.45 16.45
CA VAL A 43 0.30 -2.17 15.80
C VAL A 43 -0.10 -3.32 14.89
N LEU A 44 0.83 -3.78 14.06
CA LEU A 44 0.64 -4.92 13.15
C LEU A 44 0.19 -6.18 13.91
N GLY A 45 0.92 -6.55 14.97
CA GLY A 45 0.55 -7.68 15.82
C GLY A 45 -0.83 -7.53 16.48
N SER A 46 -1.18 -6.31 16.91
CA SER A 46 -2.52 -6.02 17.43
C SER A 46 -3.60 -6.20 16.37
N ASN A 47 -3.36 -5.77 15.12
CA ASN A 47 -4.30 -5.92 14.03
C ASN A 47 -4.50 -7.39 13.63
N ILE A 48 -3.44 -8.19 13.65
CA ILE A 48 -3.50 -9.64 13.45
C ILE A 48 -4.34 -10.30 14.56
N GLN A 49 -4.04 -10.00 15.84
CA GLN A 49 -4.78 -10.55 16.97
C GLN A 49 -6.28 -10.19 16.96
N GLN A 50 -6.64 -9.06 16.38
CA GLN A 50 -8.02 -8.62 16.24
C GLN A 50 -8.72 -9.18 15.00
N GLY A 51 -8.02 -9.93 14.15
CA GLY A 51 -8.54 -10.44 12.88
C GLY A 51 -8.76 -9.37 11.81
N THR A 52 -8.17 -8.18 11.97
CA THR A 52 -8.19 -7.12 10.95
C THR A 52 -7.27 -7.47 9.79
N LEU A 53 -6.15 -8.13 10.09
CA LEU A 53 -5.20 -8.66 9.13
C LEU A 53 -5.07 -10.18 9.29
N PRO A 54 -4.78 -10.93 8.23
CA PRO A 54 -4.50 -12.35 8.29
C PRO A 54 -3.37 -12.70 9.25
N ASP A 55 -3.47 -13.87 9.88
CA ASP A 55 -2.42 -14.39 10.75
C ASP A 55 -1.24 -14.89 9.89
N ALA A 56 -0.11 -14.21 10.01
CA ALA A 56 1.14 -14.54 9.35
C ALA A 56 2.34 -14.07 10.19
N PRO A 57 3.51 -14.72 10.08
CA PRO A 57 4.69 -14.34 10.84
C PRO A 57 5.19 -12.94 10.47
N ILE A 58 5.79 -12.26 11.46
CA ILE A 58 6.45 -10.98 11.28
C ILE A 58 7.96 -11.19 11.35
N TRP A 59 8.68 -10.85 10.27
CA TRP A 59 10.14 -10.81 10.24
C TRP A 59 10.64 -9.39 10.49
N SER A 60 11.72 -9.26 11.24
CA SER A 60 12.13 -7.95 11.78
C SER A 60 13.04 -7.12 10.87
N ASP A 61 13.66 -7.69 9.84
CA ASP A 61 14.63 -6.95 9.02
C ASP A 61 14.70 -7.50 7.58
N LEU A 62 14.32 -6.64 6.62
CA LEU A 62 14.36 -6.96 5.21
C LEU A 62 15.77 -7.30 4.71
N THR A 63 16.81 -6.73 5.30
CA THR A 63 18.21 -6.96 4.90
C THR A 63 18.70 -8.36 5.22
N THR A 64 18.05 -9.03 6.17
CA THR A 64 18.37 -10.41 6.59
C THR A 64 17.31 -11.42 6.14
N PHE A 65 16.28 -10.96 5.41
CA PHE A 65 15.19 -11.80 4.97
C PHE A 65 15.63 -12.73 3.82
N ASP A 66 15.54 -14.06 4.03
CA ASP A 66 15.88 -15.04 3.00
C ASP A 66 14.67 -15.35 2.11
N PHE A 67 14.59 -14.65 0.99
CA PHE A 67 13.53 -14.82 0.01
C PHE A 67 13.45 -16.24 -0.59
N ARG A 68 14.57 -16.99 -0.64
CA ARG A 68 14.62 -18.33 -1.25
C ARG A 68 13.75 -19.36 -0.52
N GLN A 69 13.37 -19.07 0.72
CA GLN A 69 12.46 -19.92 1.50
C GLN A 69 10.99 -19.73 1.11
N TRP A 70 10.70 -18.77 0.23
CA TRP A 70 9.35 -18.36 -0.16
C TRP A 70 9.06 -18.64 -1.64
N ASP A 71 9.64 -19.70 -2.16
CA ASP A 71 9.38 -20.16 -3.53
C ASP A 71 7.88 -20.47 -3.72
N GLY A 72 7.33 -20.07 -4.86
CA GLY A 72 5.90 -20.22 -5.15
C GLY A 72 4.99 -19.12 -4.61
N VAL A 73 5.52 -18.11 -3.90
CA VAL A 73 4.75 -16.91 -3.54
C VAL A 73 4.52 -16.06 -4.79
N GLU A 74 3.23 -15.71 -5.04
CA GLU A 74 2.82 -15.09 -6.30
C GLU A 74 3.00 -13.58 -6.33
N GLY A 75 3.00 -12.91 -5.16
CA GLY A 75 3.05 -11.45 -5.09
C GLY A 75 4.07 -10.88 -4.12
N LEU A 76 4.44 -9.62 -4.35
CA LEU A 76 5.15 -8.77 -3.40
C LEU A 76 4.37 -7.46 -3.20
N VAL A 77 4.16 -7.08 -1.94
CA VAL A 77 3.56 -5.80 -1.56
C VAL A 77 4.57 -5.02 -0.73
N GLY A 78 4.70 -3.70 -0.92
CA GLY A 78 5.63 -2.94 -0.10
C GLY A 78 5.54 -1.43 -0.22
N GLY A 79 5.67 -0.75 0.95
CA GLY A 79 5.84 0.70 1.07
C GLY A 79 7.29 1.04 1.43
N TYR A 80 8.21 0.91 0.49
CA TYR A 80 9.63 1.12 0.76
C TYR A 80 9.97 2.61 0.96
N PRO A 81 10.98 2.94 1.83
CA PRO A 81 11.39 4.32 2.05
C PRO A 81 11.84 5.03 0.77
N CYS A 82 11.26 6.21 0.50
CA CYS A 82 11.72 7.09 -0.58
C CYS A 82 13.05 7.74 -0.17
N GLN A 83 14.16 7.24 -0.70
CA GLN A 83 15.42 7.97 -0.65
C GLN A 83 15.52 8.87 -1.87
N PRO A 84 15.95 10.12 -1.73
CA PRO A 84 16.33 10.88 -2.89
C PRO A 84 17.48 10.14 -3.58
N PHE A 85 17.25 9.65 -4.79
CA PHE A 85 18.31 9.21 -5.72
C PHE A 85 19.12 10.44 -6.12
N SER A 86 19.74 11.13 -5.15
CA SER A 86 20.57 12.29 -5.44
C SER A 86 21.94 11.80 -5.92
N THR A 87 22.16 11.87 -7.21
CA THR A 87 23.49 11.84 -7.82
C THR A 87 24.44 12.94 -7.29
N ALA A 88 23.94 13.84 -6.43
CA ALA A 88 24.69 14.91 -5.79
C ALA A 88 25.33 14.51 -4.45
N GLY A 89 25.09 13.31 -3.92
CA GLY A 89 25.60 12.86 -2.61
C GLY A 89 26.94 12.14 -2.61
N ALA A 90 27.73 12.21 -3.68
CA ALA A 90 29.02 11.50 -3.78
C ALA A 90 30.15 12.02 -2.85
N LYS A 91 29.84 12.77 -1.78
CA LYS A 91 30.85 13.34 -0.86
C LYS A 91 30.60 13.11 0.63
N LEU A 92 29.60 12.37 1.05
CA LEU A 92 29.46 11.95 2.45
C LEU A 92 29.63 10.43 2.50
N GLY A 93 30.85 10.02 2.78
CA GLY A 93 31.22 8.62 3.02
C GLY A 93 30.55 8.10 4.27
N HIS A 94 29.59 7.34 4.07
CA HIS A 94 28.94 6.24 4.73
C HIS A 94 27.52 6.21 4.13
N LEU A 95 27.34 5.28 3.20
CA LEU A 95 26.06 4.91 2.63
C LEU A 95 25.10 4.66 3.79
N ASP A 96 24.06 5.48 3.90
CA ASP A 96 22.93 5.25 4.79
C ASP A 96 22.12 4.07 4.20
N THR A 97 22.77 2.88 4.23
CA THR A 97 22.23 1.61 3.72
C THR A 97 20.93 1.24 4.44
N GLU A 98 20.69 1.82 5.61
CA GLU A 98 19.47 1.59 6.39
C GLU A 98 18.21 2.14 5.73
N LYS A 99 18.35 3.07 4.79
CA LYS A 99 17.22 3.73 4.12
C LYS A 99 17.07 3.35 2.66
N HIS A 100 18.05 2.68 2.05
CA HIS A 100 17.98 2.28 0.63
C HIS A 100 17.60 0.81 0.50
N LEU A 101 16.30 0.52 0.70
CA LEU A 101 15.80 -0.86 0.78
C LEU A 101 15.39 -1.47 -0.57
N PHE A 102 15.21 -0.66 -1.62
CA PHE A 102 14.77 -1.19 -2.92
C PHE A 102 15.73 -2.24 -3.52
N PRO A 103 17.07 -2.18 -3.40
CA PRO A 103 17.96 -3.24 -3.87
C PRO A 103 17.69 -4.61 -3.23
N TYR A 104 17.28 -4.65 -1.97
CA TYR A 104 16.90 -5.91 -1.29
C TYR A 104 15.58 -6.44 -1.85
N ILE A 105 14.62 -5.55 -2.16
CA ILE A 105 13.37 -5.91 -2.83
C ILE A 105 13.67 -6.45 -4.23
N GLU A 106 14.53 -5.79 -4.99
CA GLU A 106 14.96 -6.25 -6.32
C GLU A 106 15.62 -7.63 -6.27
N ALA A 107 16.47 -7.87 -5.27
CA ALA A 107 17.07 -9.19 -5.04
C ALA A 107 16.01 -10.25 -4.69
N GLY A 108 15.01 -9.88 -3.89
CA GLY A 108 13.87 -10.74 -3.59
C GLY A 108 13.05 -11.09 -4.83
N ILE A 109 12.74 -10.13 -5.68
CA ILE A 109 12.02 -10.34 -6.96
C ILE A 109 12.82 -11.33 -7.84
N LYS A 110 14.13 -11.18 -7.93
CA LYS A 110 15.00 -12.10 -8.68
C LYS A 110 14.96 -13.52 -8.11
N ALA A 111 14.88 -13.66 -6.79
CA ALA A 111 14.90 -14.94 -6.09
C ALA A 111 13.60 -15.72 -6.25
N ILE A 112 12.43 -15.08 -6.04
CA ILE A 112 11.13 -15.76 -6.03
C ILE A 112 10.35 -15.64 -7.33
N ARG A 113 10.70 -14.68 -8.20
CA ARG A 113 10.03 -14.42 -9.49
C ARG A 113 8.51 -14.33 -9.35
N PRO A 114 8.01 -13.36 -8.58
CA PRO A 114 6.58 -13.24 -8.34
C PRO A 114 5.84 -12.91 -9.64
N VAL A 115 4.58 -13.24 -9.70
CA VAL A 115 3.70 -12.89 -10.83
C VAL A 115 3.40 -11.39 -10.85
N TRP A 116 3.29 -10.79 -9.67
CA TRP A 116 2.99 -9.36 -9.53
C TRP A 116 3.71 -8.72 -8.34
N CYS A 117 3.90 -7.41 -8.43
CA CYS A 117 4.37 -6.58 -7.33
C CYS A 117 3.48 -5.34 -7.21
N PHE A 118 3.12 -4.95 -6.00
CA PHE A 118 2.35 -3.75 -5.73
C PHE A 118 3.06 -2.88 -4.69
N PHE A 119 3.46 -1.69 -5.10
CA PHE A 119 4.26 -0.80 -4.27
C PHE A 119 3.57 0.53 -4.02
N GLU A 120 3.85 1.13 -2.86
CA GLU A 120 3.41 2.48 -2.51
C GLU A 120 4.62 3.36 -2.22
N ASN A 121 4.48 4.65 -2.57
CA ASN A 121 5.45 5.66 -2.19
C ASN A 121 4.81 7.06 -2.14
N VAL A 122 5.56 8.05 -1.65
CA VAL A 122 5.13 9.45 -1.68
C VAL A 122 5.00 9.95 -3.12
N ALA A 123 4.07 10.88 -3.39
CA ALA A 123 3.82 11.39 -4.74
C ALA A 123 5.08 11.95 -5.42
N ASN A 124 5.98 12.56 -4.64
CA ASN A 124 7.23 13.13 -5.16
C ASN A 124 8.19 12.05 -5.72
N HIS A 125 8.01 10.79 -5.36
CA HIS A 125 8.78 9.68 -5.91
C HIS A 125 8.60 9.54 -7.44
N LEU A 126 7.46 9.93 -7.98
CA LEU A 126 7.20 9.96 -9.41
C LEU A 126 8.25 10.78 -10.18
N SER A 127 8.70 11.91 -9.58
CA SER A 127 9.72 12.78 -10.17
C SER A 127 11.15 12.45 -9.72
N LEU A 128 11.31 11.72 -8.60
CA LEU A 128 12.59 11.46 -7.95
C LEU A 128 12.75 9.95 -7.66
N GLY A 129 13.12 9.17 -8.69
CA GLY A 129 13.53 7.78 -8.52
C GLY A 129 12.56 6.71 -9.02
N PHE A 130 11.32 7.06 -9.39
CA PHE A 130 10.39 6.10 -9.99
C PHE A 130 10.96 5.50 -11.29
N ASP A 131 11.62 6.29 -12.10
CA ASP A 131 12.28 5.87 -13.34
C ASP A 131 13.29 4.73 -13.10
N VAL A 132 14.07 4.82 -12.02
CA VAL A 132 15.04 3.78 -11.64
C VAL A 132 14.33 2.49 -11.24
N VAL A 133 13.25 2.61 -10.44
CA VAL A 133 12.44 1.47 -10.01
C VAL A 133 11.76 0.82 -11.22
N ALA A 134 11.10 1.59 -12.07
CA ALA A 134 10.42 1.11 -13.26
C ALA A 134 11.40 0.41 -14.22
N GLN A 135 12.58 1.00 -14.49
CA GLN A 135 13.60 0.37 -15.32
C GLN A 135 14.13 -0.93 -14.71
N SER A 136 14.26 -1.00 -13.37
CA SER A 136 14.66 -2.23 -12.70
C SER A 136 13.61 -3.33 -12.89
N LEU A 137 12.33 -3.02 -12.69
CA LEU A 137 11.22 -3.96 -12.89
C LEU A 137 11.11 -4.40 -14.35
N HIS A 138 11.25 -3.49 -15.32
CA HIS A 138 11.29 -3.85 -16.74
C HIS A 138 12.45 -4.80 -17.08
N ARG A 139 13.66 -4.57 -16.55
CA ARG A 139 14.79 -5.50 -16.73
C ARG A 139 14.53 -6.88 -16.15
N LEU A 140 13.65 -6.97 -15.15
CA LEU A 140 13.23 -8.23 -14.54
C LEU A 140 12.06 -8.90 -15.28
N GLY A 141 11.58 -8.29 -16.37
CA GLY A 141 10.51 -8.84 -17.21
C GLY A 141 9.10 -8.47 -16.79
N PHE A 142 8.94 -7.37 -16.04
CA PHE A 142 7.63 -6.87 -15.63
C PHE A 142 7.14 -5.75 -16.55
N GLU A 143 5.86 -5.75 -16.85
CA GLU A 143 5.13 -4.57 -17.28
C GLU A 143 4.77 -3.74 -16.05
N VAL A 144 4.87 -2.41 -16.15
CA VAL A 144 4.72 -1.50 -15.01
C VAL A 144 3.70 -0.44 -15.32
N THR A 145 2.69 -0.32 -14.47
CA THR A 145 1.72 0.78 -14.46
C THR A 145 1.80 1.51 -13.13
N ALA A 146 1.43 2.80 -13.11
CA ALA A 146 1.48 3.58 -11.88
C ALA A 146 0.41 4.67 -11.88
N THR A 147 -0.17 4.95 -10.71
CA THR A 147 -1.17 6.01 -10.54
C THR A 147 -0.91 6.83 -9.29
N LEU A 148 -1.33 8.10 -9.33
CA LEU A 148 -1.35 8.99 -8.18
C LEU A 148 -2.79 9.05 -7.64
N VAL A 149 -2.99 8.61 -6.41
CA VAL A 149 -4.28 8.67 -5.73
C VAL A 149 -4.21 9.60 -4.53
N ARG A 150 -5.23 10.41 -4.33
CA ARG A 150 -5.39 11.22 -3.11
C ARG A 150 -6.31 10.51 -2.13
N ALA A 151 -5.99 10.59 -0.84
CA ALA A 151 -6.90 10.06 0.17
C ALA A 151 -8.28 10.74 0.14
N SER A 152 -8.34 12.03 -0.27
CA SER A 152 -9.61 12.73 -0.49
C SER A 152 -10.48 12.13 -1.61
N ASP A 153 -9.87 11.45 -2.59
CA ASP A 153 -10.60 10.88 -3.72
C ASP A 153 -11.40 9.63 -3.28
N VAL A 154 -10.98 9.02 -2.18
CA VAL A 154 -11.67 7.90 -1.54
C VAL A 154 -12.45 8.32 -0.27
N GLY A 155 -12.68 9.61 -0.08
CA GLY A 155 -13.53 10.14 0.98
C GLY A 155 -12.83 10.52 2.30
N ALA A 156 -11.50 10.47 2.38
CA ALA A 156 -10.77 10.94 3.54
C ALA A 156 -10.79 12.48 3.65
N SER A 157 -10.67 13.00 4.87
CA SER A 157 -10.72 14.45 5.15
C SER A 157 -9.45 15.22 4.76
N HIS A 158 -8.44 14.54 4.25
CA HIS A 158 -7.12 15.12 3.89
C HIS A 158 -6.69 14.69 2.49
N LYS A 159 -5.81 15.47 1.86
CA LYS A 159 -5.39 15.20 0.47
C LYS A 159 -4.47 14.00 0.35
N ARG A 160 -3.44 13.88 1.18
CA ARG A 160 -2.44 12.79 1.21
C ARG A 160 -2.30 12.04 -0.12
N GLU A 161 -1.66 12.68 -1.09
CA GLU A 161 -1.41 12.08 -2.40
C GLU A 161 -0.29 11.04 -2.32
N ARG A 162 -0.49 9.86 -2.91
CA ARG A 162 0.45 8.74 -2.92
C ARG A 162 0.59 8.15 -4.32
N LEU A 163 1.79 7.71 -4.63
CA LEU A 163 2.10 6.96 -5.83
C LEU A 163 1.89 5.47 -5.54
N PHE A 164 1.08 4.82 -6.36
CA PHE A 164 0.95 3.36 -6.37
C PHE A 164 1.50 2.83 -7.67
N ILE A 165 2.20 1.70 -7.60
CA ILE A 165 2.90 1.08 -8.71
C ILE A 165 2.49 -0.38 -8.74
N LEU A 166 1.94 -0.84 -9.86
CA LEU A 166 1.70 -2.24 -10.14
C LEU A 166 2.70 -2.71 -11.20
N ALA A 167 3.37 -3.81 -10.92
CA ALA A 167 4.21 -4.51 -11.87
C ALA A 167 3.70 -5.94 -12.02
N HIS A 168 3.49 -6.39 -13.25
CA HIS A 168 3.01 -7.73 -13.57
C HIS A 168 3.97 -8.43 -14.52
N SER A 169 4.25 -9.72 -14.30
CA SER A 169 5.16 -10.49 -15.13
C SER A 169 4.60 -10.71 -16.53
N ALA A 170 5.29 -10.22 -17.55
CA ALA A 170 4.90 -10.37 -18.95
C ALA A 170 4.82 -11.85 -19.41
N SER A 171 5.64 -12.74 -18.81
CA SER A 171 5.65 -14.17 -19.15
C SER A 171 4.38 -14.92 -18.72
N GLU A 172 3.79 -14.52 -17.60
CA GLU A 172 2.56 -15.11 -17.08
C GLU A 172 1.31 -14.64 -17.86
N ARG A 173 1.35 -13.43 -18.43
CA ARG A 173 0.29 -12.95 -19.31
C ARG A 173 0.12 -13.87 -20.53
N SER A 174 1.22 -14.29 -21.15
CA SER A 174 1.22 -15.21 -22.30
C SER A 174 0.67 -16.61 -21.95
N GLN A 175 0.76 -17.06 -20.70
CA GLN A 175 0.21 -18.36 -20.27
C GLN A 175 -1.27 -18.24 -19.88
N ARG A 176 -1.72 -17.09 -19.37
CA ARG A 176 -3.12 -16.84 -18.99
C ARG A 176 -4.04 -16.55 -20.18
N ASP A 177 -3.53 -16.08 -21.29
CA ASP A 177 -4.31 -16.00 -22.54
C ASP A 177 -4.79 -17.39 -23.03
N GLY A 178 -4.17 -18.49 -22.54
CA GLY A 178 -4.63 -19.87 -22.70
C GLY A 178 -5.70 -20.30 -21.68
N HIS A 179 -5.87 -19.59 -20.57
CA HIS A 179 -6.89 -19.81 -19.55
C HIS A 179 -7.80 -18.58 -19.47
N LYS A 180 -8.77 -18.58 -20.35
CA LYS A 180 -9.79 -17.54 -20.49
C LYS A 180 -10.40 -17.12 -19.16
N ARG A 181 -10.37 -15.79 -18.90
CA ARG A 181 -11.43 -15.00 -18.26
C ARG A 181 -11.91 -15.49 -16.89
N ILE A 182 -11.22 -15.03 -15.84
CA ILE A 182 -11.82 -14.92 -14.50
C ILE A 182 -12.05 -13.44 -14.16
N ALA A 183 -12.65 -12.70 -15.08
CA ALA A 183 -13.17 -11.36 -14.79
C ALA A 183 -14.20 -10.97 -15.84
N SER A 184 -15.10 -11.88 -16.17
CA SER A 184 -16.29 -11.50 -16.92
C SER A 184 -17.30 -12.63 -16.82
N GLU A 185 -18.30 -12.38 -16.14
CA GLU A 185 -19.73 -12.66 -16.42
C GLU A 185 -20.59 -12.80 -15.18
N ASP A 186 -20.03 -12.86 -13.97
CA ASP A 186 -20.86 -12.80 -12.77
C ASP A 186 -20.61 -11.50 -12.00
N GLY A 187 -21.30 -10.44 -12.46
CA GLY A 187 -21.78 -9.38 -11.58
C GLY A 187 -20.73 -8.53 -10.89
N TRP A 188 -19.73 -8.00 -11.62
CA TRP A 188 -19.13 -6.77 -11.17
C TRP A 188 -20.20 -5.66 -11.30
N GLN A 189 -20.96 -5.46 -10.24
CA GLN A 189 -21.68 -4.22 -10.04
C GLN A 189 -20.63 -3.21 -9.64
N GLU A 190 -20.46 -2.14 -10.43
CA GLU A 190 -19.81 -0.93 -9.95
C GLU A 190 -20.23 -0.75 -8.49
N PRO A 191 -19.28 -0.58 -7.55
CA PRO A 191 -19.68 -0.15 -6.22
C PRO A 191 -20.50 1.10 -6.44
N ALA A 192 -21.79 1.05 -6.11
CA ALA A 192 -22.73 2.14 -6.29
C ALA A 192 -22.31 3.27 -5.36
N GLY A 193 -21.40 4.06 -5.82
CA GLY A 193 -20.74 5.12 -5.11
C GLY A 193 -19.86 5.86 -6.09
N HIS A 194 -20.51 6.63 -6.92
CA HIS A 194 -19.88 7.75 -7.62
C HIS A 194 -18.79 8.37 -6.75
N ILE A 195 -17.64 8.65 -7.38
CA ILE A 195 -16.74 9.74 -7.01
C ILE A 195 -17.61 10.97 -6.73
N GLY A 196 -17.97 11.16 -5.47
CA GLY A 196 -18.96 12.18 -5.08
C GLY A 196 -19.81 11.81 -3.87
N SER A 197 -19.92 10.54 -3.49
CA SER A 197 -20.52 10.20 -2.22
C SER A 197 -19.45 10.38 -1.12
N SER A 198 -19.78 11.21 -0.19
CA SER A 198 -19.02 11.57 1.00
C SER A 198 -18.79 10.41 1.99
N ARG A 199 -18.98 9.18 1.54
CA ARG A 199 -18.60 7.95 2.24
C ARG A 199 -17.58 7.24 1.35
N GLY A 200 -16.36 7.10 1.83
CA GLY A 200 -15.42 6.13 1.28
C GLY A 200 -16.08 4.74 1.23
N PRO A 201 -15.60 3.82 0.40
CA PRO A 201 -16.18 2.49 0.19
C PRO A 201 -16.52 1.75 1.47
N LEU A 202 -15.85 2.05 2.58
CA LEU A 202 -16.04 1.40 3.87
C LEU A 202 -16.69 2.30 4.95
N GLY A 203 -17.03 3.57 4.64
CA GLY A 203 -17.71 4.48 5.58
C GLY A 203 -16.92 4.81 6.86
N HIS A 204 -15.60 4.58 6.88
CA HIS A 204 -14.76 4.67 8.08
C HIS A 204 -14.15 6.06 8.31
N TYR A 205 -14.20 6.95 7.32
CA TYR A 205 -13.59 8.26 7.41
C TYR A 205 -14.61 9.37 7.69
N PRO A 206 -14.22 10.39 8.46
CA PRO A 206 -15.04 11.58 8.58
C PRO A 206 -15.18 12.23 7.21
N PRO A 207 -16.32 12.93 6.93
CA PRO A 207 -16.53 13.61 5.67
C PRO A 207 -15.43 14.64 5.41
N SER A 208 -15.12 14.89 4.13
CA SER A 208 -14.17 15.94 3.76
C SER A 208 -14.56 17.30 4.36
N PRO A 209 -13.62 18.24 4.58
CA PRO A 209 -13.93 19.54 5.17
C PRO A 209 -14.98 20.35 4.41
N THR A 210 -15.19 20.06 3.12
CA THR A 210 -16.16 20.74 2.25
C THR A 210 -17.51 20.01 2.14
N ASP A 211 -17.68 18.90 2.85
CA ASP A 211 -18.86 18.07 2.78
C ASP A 211 -20.08 18.74 3.43
N SER A 212 -21.25 18.67 2.77
CA SER A 212 -22.49 19.27 3.26
C SER A 212 -22.99 18.71 4.59
N ARG A 213 -22.50 17.54 5.02
CA ARG A 213 -22.81 16.96 6.33
C ARG A 213 -22.28 17.79 7.50
N TRP A 214 -21.34 18.69 7.25
CA TRP A 214 -20.86 19.65 8.23
C TRP A 214 -21.78 20.85 8.41
N ASN A 215 -22.79 21.01 7.53
CA ASN A 215 -23.76 22.09 7.65
C ASN A 215 -24.56 21.93 8.96
N GLY A 216 -24.55 22.97 9.80
CA GLY A 216 -25.19 22.93 11.11
C GLY A 216 -24.34 22.39 12.26
N VAL A 217 -23.15 21.88 11.99
CA VAL A 217 -22.19 21.49 13.02
C VAL A 217 -21.52 22.76 13.57
N PRO A 218 -21.42 22.92 14.91
CA PRO A 218 -20.73 24.07 15.51
C PRO A 218 -19.33 24.27 14.95
N GLU A 219 -18.94 25.48 14.60
CA GLU A 219 -17.67 25.81 13.92
C GLU A 219 -16.43 25.22 14.64
N ARG A 220 -16.46 25.15 15.99
CA ARG A 220 -15.39 24.54 16.80
C ARG A 220 -15.16 23.05 16.50
N LEU A 221 -16.16 22.35 15.97
CA LEU A 221 -16.12 20.93 15.62
C LEU A 221 -15.92 20.71 14.11
N HIS A 222 -15.87 21.78 13.33
CA HIS A 222 -15.62 21.67 11.90
C HIS A 222 -14.17 21.27 11.63
N PRO A 223 -13.90 20.33 10.69
CA PRO A 223 -12.54 19.78 10.42
C PRO A 223 -11.49 20.85 10.16
N SER A 224 -11.87 21.97 9.52
CA SER A 224 -10.94 23.08 9.25
C SER A 224 -10.46 23.83 10.50
N LYS A 225 -11.16 23.67 11.64
CA LYS A 225 -10.85 24.35 12.91
C LYS A 225 -10.29 23.42 13.96
N VAL A 226 -10.50 22.09 13.83
CA VAL A 226 -10.01 21.10 14.78
C VAL A 226 -8.55 20.81 14.49
N LYS A 227 -7.65 21.46 15.22
CA LYS A 227 -6.22 21.19 15.14
C LYS A 227 -5.91 19.79 15.70
N SER A 228 -5.15 19.01 14.95
CA SER A 228 -4.39 17.82 15.38
C SER A 228 -5.12 16.64 16.05
N GLU A 229 -6.36 16.75 16.48
CA GLU A 229 -7.08 15.58 17.02
C GLU A 229 -7.61 14.65 15.92
N PHE A 230 -7.74 15.14 14.70
CA PHE A 230 -8.15 14.35 13.53
C PHE A 230 -7.07 13.38 13.04
N HIS A 231 -5.81 13.58 13.41
CA HIS A 231 -4.73 12.62 13.11
C HIS A 231 -4.94 11.23 13.77
N ARG A 232 -5.93 11.10 14.63
CA ARG A 232 -6.29 9.79 15.23
C ARG A 232 -7.03 8.86 14.28
N LEU A 233 -7.45 9.33 13.12
CA LEU A 233 -8.37 8.61 12.25
C LEU A 233 -7.76 8.22 10.90
N ASP A 234 -6.50 8.62 10.64
CA ASP A 234 -5.92 8.56 9.32
C ASP A 234 -5.82 7.15 8.73
N ASP A 235 -5.62 6.12 9.56
CA ASP A 235 -5.53 4.75 9.07
C ASP A 235 -6.41 3.74 9.82
N GLY A 236 -6.97 4.13 10.96
CA GLY A 236 -7.77 3.23 11.79
C GLY A 236 -7.00 2.09 12.46
N MET A 237 -5.72 1.92 12.15
CA MET A 237 -4.93 0.75 12.49
C MET A 237 -4.34 0.77 13.91
N GLY A 238 -4.23 1.91 14.56
CA GLY A 238 -3.59 2.07 15.88
C GLY A 238 -4.53 2.27 17.08
N ARG A 239 -5.82 2.02 16.95
CA ARG A 239 -6.84 2.51 17.90
C ARG A 239 -6.80 1.92 19.31
N LYS A 240 -6.23 0.73 19.50
CA LYS A 240 -6.30 -0.01 20.78
C LYS A 240 -4.98 -0.08 21.56
N LEU A 241 -3.90 0.52 21.04
CA LEU A 241 -2.62 0.53 21.71
C LEU A 241 -2.40 1.85 22.47
N ASP A 242 -1.78 1.77 23.64
CA ASP A 242 -1.33 2.95 24.39
C ASP A 242 0.00 3.47 23.81
N LEU A 243 -0.12 4.16 22.68
CA LEU A 243 1.01 4.74 21.96
C LEU A 243 1.22 6.20 22.36
N SER A 244 2.47 6.62 22.44
CA SER A 244 2.81 8.02 22.59
C SER A 244 2.28 8.85 21.41
N ARG A 245 2.08 10.17 21.61
CA ARG A 245 1.66 11.07 20.53
C ARG A 245 2.66 11.05 19.37
N ALA A 246 3.95 10.98 19.66
CA ALA A 246 5.00 10.95 18.63
C ALA A 246 4.91 9.67 17.78
N ASP A 247 4.68 8.51 18.42
CA ASP A 247 4.54 7.24 17.72
C ASP A 247 3.30 7.22 16.83
N ARG A 248 2.16 7.72 17.33
CA ARG A 248 0.94 7.85 16.53
C ARG A 248 1.14 8.72 15.29
N LEU A 249 1.80 9.87 15.45
CA LEU A 249 2.12 10.76 14.34
C LEU A 249 3.06 10.10 13.33
N ARG A 250 4.03 9.32 13.80
CA ARG A 250 4.97 8.60 12.94
C ARG A 250 4.27 7.49 12.14
N ILE A 251 3.45 6.68 12.81
CA ILE A 251 2.67 5.61 12.16
C ILE A 251 1.70 6.20 11.13
N ALA A 252 0.94 7.23 11.51
CA ALA A 252 0.03 7.90 10.58
C ALA A 252 0.78 8.62 9.43
N GLY A 253 1.96 9.17 9.70
CA GLY A 253 2.81 9.82 8.70
C GLY A 253 3.35 8.83 7.66
N ASN A 254 3.77 7.66 8.11
CA ASN A 254 4.34 6.60 7.27
C ASN A 254 3.29 5.59 6.78
N GLY A 255 2.09 5.55 7.40
CA GLY A 255 1.04 4.61 7.07
C GLY A 255 0.42 4.84 5.69
N VAL A 256 -0.32 3.88 5.20
CA VAL A 256 -1.10 3.96 3.97
C VAL A 256 -2.58 3.97 4.35
N VAL A 257 -3.38 4.77 3.67
CA VAL A 257 -4.84 4.76 3.81
C VAL A 257 -5.37 3.52 3.07
N PRO A 258 -5.99 2.54 3.74
CA PRO A 258 -6.38 1.28 3.10
C PRO A 258 -7.30 1.46 1.90
N ASP A 259 -8.29 2.35 1.99
CA ASP A 259 -9.21 2.60 0.88
C ASP A 259 -8.52 3.23 -0.35
N GLN A 260 -7.48 4.04 -0.12
CA GLN A 260 -6.65 4.62 -1.17
C GLN A 260 -5.86 3.51 -1.91
N ALA A 261 -5.31 2.57 -1.16
CA ALA A 261 -4.60 1.43 -1.73
C ALA A 261 -5.54 0.45 -2.43
N ALA A 262 -6.74 0.20 -1.88
CA ALA A 262 -7.75 -0.64 -2.51
C ALA A 262 -8.22 -0.06 -3.85
N PHE A 263 -8.48 1.25 -3.89
CA PHE A 263 -8.83 1.96 -5.13
C PHE A 263 -7.71 1.85 -6.17
N ALA A 264 -6.46 2.15 -5.77
CA ALA A 264 -5.32 2.05 -6.67
C ALA A 264 -5.09 0.63 -7.20
N TRP A 265 -5.29 -0.38 -6.35
CA TRP A 265 -5.21 -1.78 -6.74
C TRP A 265 -6.21 -2.10 -7.87
N GLN A 266 -7.47 -1.72 -7.69
CA GLN A 266 -8.53 -1.99 -8.66
C GLN A 266 -8.29 -1.26 -9.99
N GLU A 267 -7.94 0.03 -9.93
CA GLU A 267 -7.64 0.84 -11.12
C GLU A 267 -6.48 0.27 -11.94
N LEU A 268 -5.35 0.00 -11.29
CA LEU A 268 -4.15 -0.48 -11.99
C LEU A 268 -4.32 -1.89 -12.56
N TRP A 269 -5.06 -2.77 -11.88
CA TRP A 269 -5.38 -4.08 -12.44
C TRP A 269 -6.33 -3.99 -13.62
N ALA A 270 -7.33 -3.11 -13.58
CA ALA A 270 -8.25 -2.89 -14.72
C ALA A 270 -7.46 -2.38 -15.94
N GLU A 271 -6.60 -1.35 -15.75
CA GLU A 271 -5.75 -0.82 -16.83
C GLU A 271 -4.85 -1.90 -17.44
N MET A 272 -4.26 -2.75 -16.61
CA MET A 272 -3.35 -3.81 -17.06
C MET A 272 -4.07 -4.92 -17.81
N LEU A 273 -5.34 -5.21 -17.49
CA LEU A 273 -6.14 -6.22 -18.21
C LEU A 273 -6.65 -5.72 -19.56
N ASP A 274 -6.83 -4.40 -19.71
CA ASP A 274 -7.34 -3.77 -20.92
C ASP A 274 -6.22 -3.46 -21.94
N SER A 275 -4.93 -3.50 -21.54
CA SER A 275 -3.76 -3.24 -22.37
C SER A 275 -3.19 -4.51 -23.02
#